data_1313cc8f7e0edfaa80cbe25c171c11b4
#
_entry.id   1313cc8f7e0edfaa80cbe25c171c11b4
#
_cell.length_a   1.000
_cell.length_b   1.000
_cell.length_c   1.000
_cell.angle_alpha   90.00
_cell.angle_beta   90.00
_cell.angle_gamma   90.00
#
_symmetry.space_group_name_H-M   'P 1'
#
loop_
_entity.id
_entity.type
_entity.pdbx_description
1 polymer ?
#
loop_
_entity_poly.entity_id
_entity_poly.type
_entity_poly.pdbx_seq_one_letter_code
_entity_poly.pdbx_strand_id
1 'polypeptide(L)'
;MEDNFSLFNHKEIKTKFIEGTASFMSLVAIALVIGLAFCIERIIYLSLAEINTKKFMASIEAALEKGDVEAAKDIARNTRGPVASIYYQGLMRIDQGIDVVEKSVVSYGGVQAGYLEKGCSWITLFIAMAPSLGFLGTVIGMVQAFDKDRKSVV
;
A
#
# COMPACT_ATOMS: atom_id res chain seq x y z
N MET A 1 -6.52 39.82 0.27
CA MET A 1 -5.14 39.64 -0.22
C MET A 1 -4.75 38.18 -0.39
N GLU A 2 -5.32 37.27 0.39
CA GLU A 2 -5.07 35.82 0.31
C GLU A 2 -5.72 35.13 -0.90
N ASP A 3 -6.86 35.62 -1.34
CA ASP A 3 -7.59 34.99 -2.47
C ASP A 3 -6.88 35.17 -3.83
N ASN A 4 -6.13 36.27 -4.00
CA ASN A 4 -5.34 36.51 -5.19
C ASN A 4 -4.10 35.62 -5.30
N PHE A 5 -3.52 35.21 -4.18
CA PHE A 5 -2.34 34.35 -4.16
C PHE A 5 -2.68 32.91 -4.55
N SER A 6 -3.82 32.41 -4.12
CA SER A 6 -4.27 31.06 -4.48
C SER A 6 -4.67 30.94 -5.95
N LEU A 7 -5.34 31.96 -6.50
CA LEU A 7 -5.72 32.03 -7.92
C LEU A 7 -4.50 32.18 -8.84
N PHE A 8 -3.48 32.91 -8.41
CA PHE A 8 -2.23 33.08 -9.15
C PHE A 8 -1.46 31.76 -9.22
N ASN A 9 -1.41 31.05 -8.11
CA ASN A 9 -0.77 29.73 -8.02
C ASN A 9 -1.48 28.68 -8.90
N HIS A 10 -2.80 28.74 -8.97
CA HIS A 10 -3.59 27.82 -9.77
C HIS A 10 -3.46 28.07 -11.28
N LYS A 11 -3.35 29.33 -11.71
CA LYS A 11 -3.08 29.70 -13.09
C LYS A 11 -1.65 29.34 -13.53
N GLU A 12 -0.66 29.59 -12.69
CA GLU A 12 0.73 29.23 -12.98
C GLU A 12 0.92 27.71 -13.09
N ILE A 13 0.30 26.94 -12.20
CA ILE A 13 0.34 25.48 -12.26
C ILE A 13 -0.32 24.98 -13.54
N LYS A 14 -1.47 25.53 -13.93
CA LYS A 14 -2.12 25.19 -15.19
C LYS A 14 -1.27 25.54 -16.41
N THR A 15 -0.64 26.70 -16.41
CA THR A 15 0.20 27.15 -17.52
C THR A 15 1.44 26.27 -17.66
N LYS A 16 2.12 25.94 -16.56
CA LYS A 16 3.25 25.02 -16.56
C LYS A 16 2.86 23.58 -16.95
N PHE A 17 1.67 23.16 -16.58
CA PHE A 17 1.13 21.86 -16.99
C PHE A 17 0.85 21.79 -18.50
N ILE A 18 0.39 22.90 -19.10
CA ILE A 18 0.12 23.01 -20.54
C ILE A 18 1.40 23.21 -21.36
N GLU A 19 2.40 23.93 -20.82
CA GLU A 19 3.72 24.13 -21.44
C GLU A 19 4.57 22.86 -21.47
N GLY A 20 4.45 21.99 -20.46
CA GLY A 20 4.97 20.63 -20.55
C GLY A 20 4.10 19.81 -21.49
N THR A 21 4.65 18.76 -22.12
CA THR A 21 3.86 17.84 -22.95
C THR A 21 2.70 17.32 -22.13
N ALA A 22 1.48 17.77 -22.43
CA ALA A 22 0.29 17.47 -21.61
C ALA A 22 0.08 15.97 -21.42
N SER A 23 0.39 15.16 -22.43
CA SER A 23 0.33 13.70 -22.36
C SER A 23 1.34 13.12 -21.37
N PHE A 24 2.57 13.62 -21.32
CA PHE A 24 3.61 13.15 -20.39
C PHE A 24 3.29 13.56 -18.94
N MET A 25 2.89 14.80 -18.73
CA MET A 25 2.47 15.30 -17.41
C MET A 25 1.24 14.56 -16.88
N SER A 26 0.30 14.21 -17.74
CA SER A 26 -0.86 13.38 -17.40
C SER A 26 -0.43 11.98 -16.95
N LEU A 27 0.53 11.37 -17.61
CA LEU A 27 1.06 10.06 -17.26
C LEU A 27 1.75 10.08 -15.89
N VAL A 28 2.54 11.10 -15.60
CA VAL A 28 3.17 11.31 -14.28
C VAL A 28 2.12 11.53 -13.19
N ALA A 29 1.08 12.34 -13.46
CA ALA A 29 0.00 12.58 -12.52
C ALA A 29 -0.79 11.31 -12.20
N ILE A 30 -1.10 10.48 -13.20
CA ILE A 30 -1.76 9.18 -13.02
C ILE A 30 -0.89 8.24 -12.18
N ALA A 31 0.41 8.15 -12.46
CA ALA A 31 1.34 7.33 -11.68
C ALA A 31 1.41 7.78 -10.21
N LEU A 32 1.44 9.10 -9.97
CA LEU A 32 1.42 9.67 -8.62
C LEU A 32 0.14 9.32 -7.86
N VAL A 33 -1.03 9.47 -8.50
CA VAL A 33 -2.34 9.14 -7.89
C VAL A 33 -2.42 7.66 -7.54
N ILE A 34 -2.01 6.78 -8.44
CA ILE A 34 -2.00 5.33 -8.19
C ILE A 34 -1.05 4.98 -7.05
N GLY A 35 0.16 5.51 -7.03
CA GLY A 35 1.14 5.30 -5.96
C GLY A 35 0.63 5.77 -4.60
N LEU A 36 -0.01 6.94 -4.56
CA LEU A 36 -0.61 7.49 -3.34
C LEU A 36 -1.77 6.64 -2.84
N ALA A 37 -2.62 6.15 -3.75
CA ALA A 37 -3.73 5.25 -3.40
C ALA A 37 -3.23 3.94 -2.78
N PHE A 38 -2.17 3.33 -3.32
CA PHE A 38 -1.54 2.15 -2.74
C PHE A 38 -0.94 2.42 -1.36
N CYS A 39 -0.27 3.55 -1.16
CA CYS A 39 0.28 3.93 0.14
C CYS A 39 -0.81 4.09 1.20
N ILE A 40 -1.90 4.77 0.86
CA ILE A 40 -3.04 4.98 1.77
C ILE A 40 -3.69 3.64 2.12
N GLU A 41 -3.93 2.79 1.13
CA GLU A 41 -4.50 1.45 1.35
C GLU A 41 -3.63 0.63 2.31
N ARG A 42 -2.30 0.65 2.13
CA ARG A 42 -1.37 -0.08 3.00
C ARG A 42 -1.32 0.47 4.42
N ILE A 43 -1.33 1.78 4.59
CA ILE A 43 -1.36 2.42 5.90
C ILE A 43 -2.64 2.03 6.65
N ILE A 44 -3.80 2.10 5.99
CA ILE A 44 -5.09 1.73 6.59
C ILE A 44 -5.09 0.24 6.95
N TYR A 45 -4.65 -0.62 6.04
CA TYR A 45 -4.62 -2.07 6.26
C TYR A 45 -3.74 -2.45 7.46
N LEU A 46 -2.53 -1.93 7.52
CA LEU A 46 -1.59 -2.21 8.62
C LEU A 46 -2.06 -1.63 9.96
N SER A 47 -2.63 -0.44 9.95
CA SER A 47 -3.17 0.19 11.18
C SER A 47 -4.35 -0.59 11.73
N LEU A 48 -5.28 -1.04 10.89
CA LEU A 48 -6.40 -1.88 11.32
C LEU A 48 -5.94 -3.24 11.83
N ALA A 49 -4.92 -3.83 11.20
CA ALA A 49 -4.35 -5.09 11.64
C ALA A 49 -3.73 -4.97 13.05
N GLU A 50 -3.04 -3.87 13.34
CA GLU A 50 -2.42 -3.63 14.65
C GLU A 50 -3.45 -3.43 15.77
N ILE A 51 -4.44 -2.58 15.56
CA ILE A 51 -5.48 -2.27 16.57
C ILE A 51 -6.31 -3.51 16.91
N ASN A 52 -6.69 -4.27 15.91
CA ASN A 52 -7.49 -5.47 16.09
C ASN A 52 -6.71 -6.62 16.74
N THR A 53 -5.39 -6.67 16.56
CA THR A 53 -4.55 -7.74 17.09
C THR A 53 -4.57 -7.81 18.62
N LYS A 54 -4.40 -6.68 19.31
CA LYS A 54 -4.42 -6.64 20.78
C LYS A 54 -5.76 -7.07 21.35
N LYS A 55 -6.84 -6.55 20.82
CA LYS A 55 -8.21 -6.91 21.23
C LYS A 55 -8.53 -8.36 20.91
N PHE A 56 -8.10 -8.85 19.77
CA PHE A 56 -8.27 -10.23 19.35
C PHE A 56 -7.54 -11.20 20.28
N MET A 57 -6.26 -10.94 20.58
CA MET A 57 -5.47 -11.79 21.49
C MET A 57 -6.08 -11.86 22.88
N ALA A 58 -6.54 -10.73 23.44
CA ALA A 58 -7.23 -10.71 24.72
C ALA A 58 -8.52 -11.55 24.71
N SER A 59 -9.29 -11.51 23.63
CA SER A 59 -10.53 -12.28 23.48
C SER A 59 -10.25 -13.78 23.37
N ILE A 60 -9.22 -14.18 22.62
CA ILE A 60 -8.79 -15.58 22.49
C ILE A 60 -8.27 -16.11 23.84
N GLU A 61 -7.46 -15.36 24.54
CA GLU A 61 -6.93 -15.73 25.85
C GLU A 61 -8.06 -15.96 26.86
N ALA A 62 -9.02 -15.04 26.93
CA ALA A 62 -10.20 -15.17 27.81
C ALA A 62 -11.04 -16.43 27.47
N ALA A 63 -11.22 -16.76 26.21
CA ALA A 63 -11.95 -17.96 25.79
C ALA A 63 -11.19 -19.24 26.16
N LEU A 64 -9.87 -19.28 25.98
CA LEU A 64 -9.03 -20.43 26.33
C LEU A 64 -8.90 -20.64 27.82
N GLU A 65 -8.85 -19.58 28.63
CA GLU A 65 -8.86 -19.67 30.10
C GLU A 65 -10.14 -20.32 30.63
N LYS A 66 -11.26 -20.11 29.96
CA LYS A 66 -12.54 -20.78 30.27
C LYS A 66 -12.61 -22.21 29.76
N GLY A 67 -11.59 -22.67 29.03
CA GLY A 67 -11.56 -23.99 28.42
C GLY A 67 -12.47 -24.15 27.19
N ASP A 68 -13.01 -23.06 26.66
CA ASP A 68 -13.91 -23.06 25.51
C ASP A 68 -13.13 -22.85 24.19
N VAL A 69 -12.61 -23.96 23.67
CA VAL A 69 -11.85 -23.97 22.40
C VAL A 69 -12.74 -23.61 21.20
N GLU A 70 -14.00 -24.00 21.20
CA GLU A 70 -14.93 -23.70 20.11
C GLU A 70 -15.24 -22.19 20.05
N ALA A 71 -15.39 -21.51 21.19
CA ALA A 71 -15.53 -20.06 21.24
C ALA A 71 -14.28 -19.36 20.71
N ALA A 72 -13.10 -19.85 21.03
CA ALA A 72 -11.83 -19.32 20.49
C ALA A 72 -11.75 -19.48 18.96
N LYS A 73 -12.15 -20.63 18.41
CA LYS A 73 -12.23 -20.85 16.96
C LYS A 73 -13.21 -19.90 16.28
N ASP A 74 -14.38 -19.67 16.86
CA ASP A 74 -15.38 -18.74 16.33
C ASP A 74 -14.89 -17.29 16.33
N ILE A 75 -14.22 -16.86 17.37
CA ILE A 75 -13.60 -15.53 17.45
C ILE A 75 -12.55 -15.38 16.34
N ALA A 76 -11.68 -16.36 16.15
CA ALA A 76 -10.66 -16.35 15.11
C ALA A 76 -11.26 -16.36 13.70
N ARG A 77 -12.34 -17.12 13.47
CA ARG A 77 -13.05 -17.17 12.19
C ARG A 77 -13.68 -15.84 11.82
N ASN A 78 -14.28 -15.16 12.78
CA ASN A 78 -15.02 -13.91 12.56
C ASN A 78 -14.14 -12.67 12.53
N THR A 79 -12.87 -12.79 12.91
CA THR A 79 -11.91 -11.68 12.89
C THR A 79 -11.13 -11.66 11.58
N ARG A 80 -11.06 -10.50 10.94
CA ARG A 80 -10.26 -10.30 9.73
C ARG A 80 -8.82 -9.95 10.09
N GLY A 81 -7.91 -10.42 9.28
CA GLY A 81 -6.49 -10.08 9.36
C GLY A 81 -5.58 -11.30 9.36
N PRO A 82 -4.28 -11.09 9.10
CA PRO A 82 -3.31 -12.18 9.02
C PRO A 82 -3.13 -12.91 10.34
N VAL A 83 -3.14 -12.19 11.46
CA VAL A 83 -2.97 -12.78 12.80
C VAL A 83 -4.12 -13.69 13.16
N ALA A 84 -5.36 -13.26 12.92
CA ALA A 84 -6.55 -14.08 13.16
C ALA A 84 -6.54 -15.37 12.33
N SER A 85 -6.12 -15.30 11.09
CA SER A 85 -5.98 -16.46 10.21
C SER A 85 -4.95 -17.45 10.72
N ILE A 86 -3.82 -16.98 11.23
CA ILE A 86 -2.76 -17.82 11.82
C ILE A 86 -3.29 -18.54 13.07
N TYR A 87 -3.95 -17.81 13.96
CA TYR A 87 -4.56 -18.39 15.17
C TYR A 87 -5.63 -19.43 14.83
N TYR A 88 -6.47 -19.14 13.84
CA TYR A 88 -7.48 -20.08 13.38
C TYR A 88 -6.87 -21.40 12.90
N GLN A 89 -5.80 -21.33 12.12
CA GLN A 89 -5.09 -22.53 11.64
C GLN A 89 -4.47 -23.34 12.79
N GLY A 90 -3.95 -22.65 13.80
CA GLY A 90 -3.43 -23.32 15.00
C GLY A 90 -4.54 -23.98 15.83
N LEU A 91 -5.64 -23.26 16.07
CA LEU A 91 -6.78 -23.78 16.85
C LEU A 91 -7.48 -24.96 16.19
N MET A 92 -7.56 -24.99 14.87
CA MET A 92 -8.12 -26.13 14.11
C MET A 92 -7.34 -27.41 14.31
N ARG A 93 -6.08 -27.35 14.69
CA ARG A 93 -5.17 -28.48 14.86
C ARG A 93 -4.79 -28.74 16.33
N ILE A 94 -5.49 -28.12 17.27
CA ILE A 94 -5.16 -28.20 18.69
C ILE A 94 -5.24 -29.66 19.20
N ASP A 95 -6.13 -30.45 18.63
CA ASP A 95 -6.33 -31.87 18.99
C ASP A 95 -5.21 -32.80 18.49
N GLN A 96 -4.39 -32.30 17.56
CA GLN A 96 -3.29 -33.07 16.94
C GLN A 96 -1.95 -32.96 17.68
N GLY A 97 -1.90 -32.16 18.73
CA GLY A 97 -0.73 -31.97 19.56
C GLY A 97 0.03 -30.66 19.25
N ILE A 98 0.84 -30.25 20.21
CA ILE A 98 1.56 -28.98 20.19
C ILE A 98 2.54 -28.87 19.02
N ASP A 99 3.24 -29.93 18.66
CA ASP A 99 4.20 -29.94 17.56
C ASP A 99 3.53 -29.66 16.20
N VAL A 100 2.34 -30.19 15.99
CA VAL A 100 1.56 -29.97 14.76
C VAL A 100 1.03 -28.56 14.72
N VAL A 101 0.56 -28.03 15.84
CA VAL A 101 0.10 -26.65 15.96
C VAL A 101 1.24 -25.67 15.65
N GLU A 102 2.41 -25.87 16.23
CA GLU A 102 3.59 -25.02 16.01
C GLU A 102 4.01 -25.02 14.54
N LYS A 103 4.14 -26.17 13.92
CA LYS A 103 4.47 -26.28 12.49
C LYS A 103 3.44 -25.61 11.59
N SER A 104 2.16 -25.75 11.91
CA SER A 104 1.08 -25.12 11.19
C SER A 104 1.11 -23.60 11.30
N VAL A 105 1.34 -23.08 12.50
CA VAL A 105 1.45 -21.63 12.76
C VAL A 105 2.64 -21.04 12.02
N VAL A 106 3.81 -21.66 12.08
CA VAL A 106 5.01 -21.20 11.39
C VAL A 106 4.84 -21.22 9.88
N SER A 107 4.32 -22.32 9.34
CA SER A 107 4.09 -22.47 7.90
C SER A 107 3.09 -21.44 7.37
N TYR A 108 1.96 -21.28 8.03
CA TYR A 108 0.93 -20.34 7.60
C TYR A 108 1.33 -18.89 7.84
N GLY A 109 2.10 -18.62 8.90
CA GLY A 109 2.71 -17.33 9.16
C GLY A 109 3.66 -16.89 8.05
N GLY A 110 4.46 -17.82 7.53
CA GLY A 110 5.32 -17.57 6.37
C GLY A 110 4.53 -17.19 5.11
N VAL A 111 3.41 -17.85 4.85
CA VAL A 111 2.51 -17.52 3.74
C VAL A 111 1.92 -16.11 3.91
N GLN A 112 1.46 -15.77 5.10
CA GLN A 112 0.91 -14.45 5.40
C GLN A 112 1.96 -13.34 5.28
N ALA A 113 3.19 -13.59 5.76
CA ALA A 113 4.32 -12.67 5.57
C ALA A 113 4.60 -12.42 4.08
N GLY A 114 4.58 -13.46 3.26
CA GLY A 114 4.74 -13.35 1.82
C GLY A 114 3.67 -12.46 1.14
N TYR A 115 2.42 -12.55 1.58
CA TYR A 115 1.35 -11.66 1.09
C TYR A 115 1.58 -10.19 1.48
N LEU A 116 2.07 -9.93 2.68
CA LEU A 116 2.42 -8.58 3.13
C LEU A 116 3.59 -7.99 2.34
N GLU A 117 4.64 -8.78 2.13
CA GLU A 117 5.82 -8.38 1.35
C GLU A 117 5.47 -8.08 -0.12
N LYS A 118 4.60 -8.87 -0.72
CA LYS A 118 4.16 -8.67 -2.09
C LYS A 118 3.47 -7.32 -2.29
N GLY A 119 2.69 -6.86 -1.32
CA GLY A 119 2.10 -5.53 -1.35
C GLY A 119 3.14 -4.41 -1.25
N CYS A 120 4.21 -4.61 -0.47
CA CYS A 120 5.31 -3.66 -0.35
C CYS A 120 6.17 -3.57 -1.62
N SER A 121 6.30 -4.64 -2.38
CA SER A 121 7.04 -4.66 -3.65
C SER A 121 6.49 -3.68 -4.68
N TRP A 122 5.18 -3.52 -4.75
CA TRP A 122 4.53 -2.52 -5.61
C TRP A 122 4.88 -1.08 -5.22
N ILE A 123 4.94 -0.78 -3.93
CA ILE A 123 5.35 0.53 -3.43
C ILE A 123 6.80 0.81 -3.81
N THR A 124 7.70 -0.16 -3.64
CA THR A 124 9.10 -0.06 -4.04
C THR A 124 9.25 0.20 -5.54
N LEU A 125 8.45 -0.47 -6.37
CA LEU A 125 8.43 -0.25 -7.81
C LEU A 125 8.05 1.20 -8.16
N PHE A 126 7.00 1.75 -7.56
CA PHE A 126 6.59 3.14 -7.78
C PHE A 126 7.63 4.16 -7.30
N ILE A 127 8.29 3.91 -6.17
CA ILE A 127 9.39 4.74 -5.69
C ILE A 127 10.55 4.76 -6.69
N ALA A 128 10.88 3.63 -7.29
CA ALA A 128 11.94 3.53 -8.29
C ALA A 128 11.55 4.18 -9.63
N MET A 129 10.29 4.08 -10.02
CA MET A 129 9.79 4.64 -11.27
C MET A 129 9.69 6.18 -11.26
N ALA A 130 9.36 6.79 -10.14
CA ALA A 130 9.13 8.23 -10.06
C ALA A 130 10.34 9.09 -10.49
N PRO A 131 11.57 8.85 -10.00
CA PRO A 131 12.75 9.55 -10.49
C PRO A 131 13.06 9.31 -11.96
N SER A 132 12.87 8.09 -12.44
CA SER A 132 13.12 7.72 -13.84
C SER A 132 12.17 8.43 -14.79
N LEU A 133 10.89 8.53 -14.44
CA LEU A 133 9.90 9.29 -15.19
C LEU A 133 10.20 10.79 -15.19
N GLY A 134 10.66 11.33 -14.06
CA GLY A 134 11.10 12.73 -13.97
C GLY A 134 12.28 13.03 -14.88
N PHE A 135 13.28 12.17 -14.90
CA PHE A 135 14.42 12.29 -15.82
C PHE A 135 13.99 12.21 -17.29
N LEU A 136 13.16 11.25 -17.64
CA LEU A 136 12.61 11.13 -18.99
C LEU A 136 11.84 12.38 -19.41
N GLY A 137 11.07 12.98 -18.49
CA GLY A 137 10.37 14.25 -18.72
C GLY A 137 11.28 15.40 -19.06
N THR A 138 12.42 15.52 -18.36
CA THR A 138 13.42 16.56 -18.66
C THR A 138 14.06 16.37 -20.02
N VAL A 139 14.37 15.14 -20.41
CA VAL A 139 14.93 14.81 -21.73
C VAL A 139 13.94 15.15 -22.84
N ILE A 140 12.67 14.76 -22.71
CA ILE A 140 11.62 15.11 -23.70
C ILE A 140 11.44 16.61 -23.80
N GLY A 141 11.43 17.31 -22.67
CA GLY A 141 11.33 18.79 -22.63
C GLY A 141 12.49 19.47 -23.37
N MET A 142 13.73 18.98 -23.18
CA MET A 142 14.88 19.48 -23.91
C MET A 142 14.77 19.26 -25.42
N VAL A 143 14.41 18.06 -25.84
CA VAL A 143 14.23 17.74 -27.26
C VAL A 143 13.19 18.66 -27.92
N GLN A 144 12.08 18.91 -27.24
CA GLN A 144 11.04 19.81 -27.73
C GLN A 144 11.49 21.28 -27.79
N ALA A 145 12.27 21.75 -26.82
CA ALA A 145 12.83 23.09 -26.84
C ALA A 145 13.75 23.29 -28.05
N PHE A 146 14.65 22.34 -28.32
CA PHE A 146 15.53 22.39 -29.49
C PHE A 146 14.78 22.32 -30.83
N ASP A 147 13.72 21.51 -30.91
CA ASP A 147 12.90 21.41 -32.13
C ASP A 147 12.12 22.71 -32.40
N LYS A 148 11.64 23.38 -31.36
CA LYS A 148 10.97 24.67 -31.47
C LYS A 148 11.92 25.77 -31.91
N ASP A 149 13.14 25.84 -31.36
CA ASP A 149 14.16 26.77 -31.76
C ASP A 149 14.56 26.59 -33.22
N ARG A 150 14.72 25.37 -33.68
CA ARG A 150 15.03 25.06 -35.07
C ARG A 150 13.93 25.53 -36.04
N LYS A 151 12.68 25.43 -35.66
CA LYS A 151 11.53 25.90 -36.47
C LYS A 151 11.39 27.44 -36.48
N SER A 152 11.94 28.13 -35.51
CA SER A 152 11.90 29.61 -35.47
C SER A 152 13.02 30.27 -36.27
N VAL A 153 14.03 29.51 -36.68
CA VAL A 153 15.20 30.02 -37.46
C VAL A 153 15.05 29.79 -38.97
N VAL A 154 14.04 29.05 -39.40
CA VAL A 154 13.67 28.81 -40.80
C VAL A 154 12.45 29.65 -41.16
#